data_0ec3df1cc979c4dea1415a12fa0c9d7f
#
_entry.id   0ec3df1cc979c4dea1415a12fa0c9d7f
#
_cell.length_a   1.000
_cell.length_b   1.000
_cell.length_c   1.000
_cell.angle_alpha   90.00
_cell.angle_beta   90.00
_cell.angle_gamma   90.00
#
_symmetry.space_group_name_H-M   'P 1'
#
loop_
_entity.id
_entity.type
_entity.pdbx_description
1 polymer ?
#
loop_
_entity_poly.entity_id
_entity_poly.type
_entity_poly.pdbx_seq_one_letter_code
_entity_poly.pdbx_strand_id
1 'polypeptide(L)'
;MINLSTPFSEEDIAQLHVGDVVSISGYIFCGRDAVLPKIVKHAAEGTLNEVNVDLQGSVIFHTAVSPAGVGPTSSNKLEIESSFEPLSKAGVKMHLGKGAIKPETVKALAENNAVFAIIPPVTALLESQTTEREIVCYPELGMEAFHRIKVTNYQAIIAAAKGKSIYE
;
A
#
# COMPACT_ATOMS: atom_id res chain seq x y z
N MET A 1 -1.75 -20.42 -1.80
CA MET A 1 -1.34 -19.06 -1.32
C MET A 1 -0.03 -18.67 -1.96
N ILE A 2 0.04 -17.45 -2.46
CA ILE A 2 1.26 -16.94 -3.12
C ILE A 2 2.08 -16.16 -2.10
N ASN A 3 3.34 -16.55 -1.90
CA ASN A 3 4.24 -15.86 -0.98
C ASN A 3 5.02 -14.78 -1.73
N LEU A 4 4.96 -13.56 -1.23
CA LEU A 4 5.61 -12.42 -1.84
C LEU A 4 6.51 -11.71 -0.84
N SER A 5 7.68 -11.27 -1.29
CA SER A 5 8.62 -10.51 -0.46
C SER A 5 8.91 -9.16 -1.13
N THR A 6 8.88 -8.09 -0.35
CA THR A 6 9.19 -6.76 -0.87
C THR A 6 10.71 -6.58 -1.00
N PRO A 7 11.19 -5.78 -1.97
CA PRO A 7 10.44 -5.12 -3.04
C PRO A 7 9.95 -6.11 -4.09
N PHE A 8 8.77 -5.85 -4.65
CA PHE A 8 8.19 -6.73 -5.65
C PHE A 8 8.79 -6.48 -7.04
N SER A 9 8.98 -7.57 -7.81
CA SER A 9 9.38 -7.47 -9.21
C SER A 9 8.16 -7.37 -10.11
N GLU A 10 8.37 -7.06 -11.40
CA GLU A 10 7.29 -7.06 -12.38
C GLU A 10 6.66 -8.45 -12.51
N GLU A 11 7.48 -9.51 -12.44
CA GLU A 11 6.97 -10.88 -12.50
C GLU A 11 6.11 -11.25 -11.30
N ASP A 12 6.47 -10.74 -10.11
CA ASP A 12 5.67 -10.97 -8.92
C ASP A 12 4.24 -10.49 -9.12
N ILE A 13 4.07 -9.33 -9.72
CA ILE A 13 2.76 -8.73 -9.97
C ILE A 13 2.06 -9.42 -11.15
N ALA A 14 2.80 -9.77 -12.19
CA ALA A 14 2.24 -10.37 -13.40
C ALA A 14 1.53 -11.69 -13.15
N GLN A 15 1.91 -12.43 -12.12
CA GLN A 15 1.28 -13.71 -11.76
C GLN A 15 -0.03 -13.55 -10.98
N LEU A 16 -0.34 -12.33 -10.49
CA LEU A 16 -1.48 -12.12 -9.61
C LEU A 16 -2.78 -11.93 -10.38
N HIS A 17 -3.82 -12.57 -9.88
CA HIS A 17 -5.18 -12.48 -10.44
C HIS A 17 -6.16 -12.12 -9.33
N VAL A 18 -7.28 -11.53 -9.71
CA VAL A 18 -8.36 -11.23 -8.78
C VAL A 18 -8.78 -12.50 -8.03
N GLY A 19 -8.89 -12.40 -6.72
CA GLY A 19 -9.25 -13.52 -5.85
C GLY A 19 -8.07 -14.29 -5.28
N ASP A 20 -6.86 -14.08 -5.79
CA ASP A 20 -5.66 -14.76 -5.25
C ASP A 20 -5.42 -14.32 -3.81
N VAL A 21 -5.05 -15.28 -2.96
CA VAL A 21 -4.64 -15.00 -1.59
C VAL A 21 -3.12 -14.93 -1.58
N VAL A 22 -2.58 -13.84 -1.04
CA VAL A 22 -1.14 -13.61 -0.97
C VAL A 22 -0.68 -13.49 0.48
N SER A 23 0.56 -13.84 0.73
CA SER A 23 1.23 -13.66 2.01
C SER A 23 2.42 -12.74 1.78
N ILE A 24 2.41 -11.57 2.41
CA ILE A 24 3.39 -10.51 2.18
C ILE A 24 4.38 -10.44 3.34
N SER A 25 5.67 -10.43 3.02
CA SER A 25 6.74 -10.26 4.00
C SER A 25 7.74 -9.22 3.53
N GLY A 26 8.39 -8.55 4.50
CA GLY A 26 9.39 -7.53 4.24
C GLY A 26 8.92 -6.15 4.67
N TYR A 27 9.59 -5.12 4.16
CA TYR A 27 9.24 -3.74 4.51
C TYR A 27 8.13 -3.22 3.61
N ILE A 28 7.13 -2.59 4.23
CA ILE A 28 6.05 -1.88 3.52
C ILE A 28 5.90 -0.50 4.12
N PHE A 29 5.30 0.41 3.35
CA PHE A 29 5.03 1.76 3.82
C PHE A 29 3.59 1.87 4.30
N CYS A 30 3.36 2.75 5.29
CA CYS A 30 2.03 3.06 5.80
C CYS A 30 1.79 4.55 5.73
N GLY A 31 0.63 4.94 5.22
CA GLY A 31 0.23 6.34 5.16
C GLY A 31 -1.23 6.46 4.78
N ARG A 32 -1.83 7.61 5.16
CA ARG A 32 -3.22 7.94 4.86
C ARG A 32 -3.34 9.36 4.33
N ASP A 33 -4.50 9.95 4.52
CA ASP A 33 -4.95 11.22 3.96
C ASP A 33 -4.03 12.41 4.25
N ALA A 34 -3.40 12.44 5.43
CA ALA A 34 -2.57 13.57 5.82
C ALA A 34 -1.19 13.55 5.13
N VAL A 35 -0.63 12.37 4.86
CA VAL A 35 0.74 12.27 4.35
C VAL A 35 0.83 11.87 2.88
N LEU A 36 -0.09 11.04 2.38
CA LEU A 36 0.01 10.57 1.00
C LEU A 36 0.01 11.69 -0.05
N PRO A 37 -0.78 12.76 0.07
CA PRO A 37 -0.68 13.88 -0.87
C PRO A 37 0.71 14.51 -0.90
N LYS A 38 1.42 14.53 0.24
CA LYS A 38 2.79 15.05 0.32
C LYS A 38 3.77 14.12 -0.41
N ILE A 39 3.60 12.81 -0.27
CA ILE A 39 4.42 11.82 -0.97
C ILE A 39 4.16 11.89 -2.47
N VAL A 40 2.90 12.04 -2.88
CA VAL A 40 2.52 12.22 -4.29
C VAL A 40 3.23 13.45 -4.88
N LYS A 41 3.27 14.55 -4.13
CA LYS A 41 3.94 15.77 -4.57
C LYS A 41 5.44 15.54 -4.78
N HIS A 42 6.10 14.87 -3.83
CA HIS A 42 7.51 14.52 -3.95
C HIS A 42 7.76 13.62 -5.18
N ALA A 43 6.87 12.66 -5.42
CA ALA A 43 6.98 11.79 -6.58
C ALA A 43 6.88 12.58 -7.88
N ALA A 44 5.95 13.53 -7.96
CA ALA A 44 5.75 14.37 -9.14
C ALA A 44 6.92 15.31 -9.40
N GLU A 45 7.57 15.78 -8.33
CA GLU A 45 8.71 16.72 -8.41
C GLU A 45 10.06 16.01 -8.52
N GLY A 46 10.09 14.68 -8.39
CA GLY A 46 11.33 13.93 -8.40
C GLY A 46 12.18 14.12 -7.14
N THR A 47 11.54 14.42 -6.01
CA THR A 47 12.23 14.77 -4.75
C THR A 47 12.04 13.73 -3.65
N LEU A 48 11.65 12.49 -3.99
CA LEU A 48 11.47 11.44 -2.98
C LEU A 48 12.76 11.15 -2.19
N ASN A 49 13.91 11.31 -2.81
CA ASN A 49 15.19 11.10 -2.14
C ASN A 49 15.44 12.12 -1.00
N GLU A 50 14.80 13.29 -1.06
CA GLU A 50 14.93 14.31 -0.01
C GLU A 50 14.22 13.90 1.27
N VAL A 51 13.28 12.96 1.19
CA VAL A 51 12.55 12.42 2.34
C VAL A 51 12.88 10.94 2.59
N ASN A 52 13.95 10.44 1.98
CA ASN A 52 14.45 9.08 2.14
C ASN A 52 13.43 8.00 1.74
N VAL A 53 12.66 8.25 0.67
CA VAL A 53 11.65 7.32 0.19
C VAL A 53 12.05 6.75 -1.16
N ASP A 54 12.08 5.42 -1.26
CA ASP A 54 12.21 4.69 -2.51
C ASP A 54 10.95 3.85 -2.68
N LEU A 55 10.13 4.20 -3.65
CA LEU A 55 8.84 3.54 -3.89
C LEU A 55 8.96 2.36 -4.85
N GLN A 56 10.12 2.11 -5.44
CA GLN A 56 10.26 1.07 -6.46
C GLN A 56 9.98 -0.33 -5.89
N GLY A 57 8.96 -0.99 -6.43
CA GLY A 57 8.54 -2.32 -5.97
C GLY A 57 7.83 -2.32 -4.63
N SER A 58 7.40 -1.17 -4.14
CA SER A 58 6.87 -1.02 -2.79
C SER A 58 5.39 -1.36 -2.65
N VAL A 59 4.98 -1.47 -1.40
CA VAL A 59 3.58 -1.65 -0.99
C VAL A 59 3.22 -0.46 -0.11
N ILE A 60 2.04 0.11 -0.36
CA ILE A 60 1.47 1.15 0.51
C ILE A 60 0.26 0.57 1.24
N PHE A 61 0.33 0.56 2.56
CA PHE A 61 -0.81 0.21 3.41
C PHE A 61 -1.47 1.53 3.83
N HIS A 62 -2.70 1.73 3.40
CA HIS A 62 -3.44 2.98 3.64
C HIS A 62 -3.99 3.01 5.06
N THR A 63 -3.10 3.22 6.03
CA THR A 63 -3.42 3.17 7.45
C THR A 63 -2.53 4.12 8.25
N ALA A 64 -2.93 4.39 9.49
CA ALA A 64 -2.11 5.12 10.46
C ALA A 64 -1.37 4.13 11.36
N VAL A 65 -0.25 4.57 11.93
CA VAL A 65 0.58 3.76 12.83
C VAL A 65 0.77 4.52 14.13
N SER A 66 0.52 3.86 15.26
CA SER A 66 0.70 4.45 16.59
C SER A 66 1.56 3.53 17.46
N PRO A 67 1.96 4.00 18.66
CA PRO A 67 2.65 3.11 19.61
C PRO A 67 1.83 1.88 20.00
N ALA A 68 0.50 1.97 19.87
CA ALA A 68 -0.40 0.85 20.15
C ALA A 68 -0.47 -0.15 19.00
N GLY A 69 0.05 0.21 17.81
CA GLY A 69 0.09 -0.69 16.67
C GLY A 69 -0.42 -0.05 15.39
N VAL A 70 -0.63 -0.90 14.38
CA VAL A 70 -1.16 -0.50 13.09
C VAL A 70 -2.66 -0.25 13.24
N GLY A 71 -3.11 0.94 12.86
CA GLY A 71 -4.50 1.33 12.95
C GLY A 71 -5.37 0.74 11.84
N PRO A 72 -6.66 1.05 11.85
CA PRO A 72 -7.55 0.62 10.78
C PRO A 72 -7.24 1.35 9.47
N THR A 73 -7.58 0.72 8.35
CA THR A 73 -7.43 1.35 7.04
C THR A 73 -8.35 2.56 6.92
N SER A 74 -7.95 3.55 6.11
CA SER A 74 -8.76 4.72 5.87
C SER A 74 -10.08 4.35 5.21
N SER A 75 -11.15 5.03 5.58
CA SER A 75 -12.46 4.91 4.95
C SER A 75 -12.74 6.04 3.95
N ASN A 76 -11.86 7.01 3.83
CA ASN A 76 -12.01 8.12 2.90
C ASN A 76 -11.53 7.70 1.51
N LYS A 77 -12.42 7.06 0.75
CA LYS A 77 -12.09 6.48 -0.56
C LYS A 77 -11.62 7.50 -1.58
N LEU A 78 -12.19 8.68 -1.58
CA LEU A 78 -11.81 9.71 -2.55
C LEU A 78 -10.34 10.10 -2.39
N GLU A 79 -9.90 10.32 -1.16
CA GLU A 79 -8.51 10.68 -0.87
C GLU A 79 -7.57 9.51 -1.15
N ILE A 80 -7.97 8.29 -0.79
CA ILE A 80 -7.15 7.09 -1.03
C ILE A 80 -6.95 6.89 -2.53
N GLU A 81 -8.04 6.87 -3.30
CA GLU A 81 -7.97 6.56 -4.72
C GLU A 81 -7.23 7.63 -5.52
N SER A 82 -7.26 8.89 -5.08
CA SER A 82 -6.53 9.95 -5.76
C SER A 82 -5.01 9.75 -5.72
N SER A 83 -4.51 8.96 -4.77
CA SER A 83 -3.07 8.70 -4.65
C SER A 83 -2.61 7.45 -5.43
N PHE A 84 -3.51 6.55 -5.79
CA PHE A 84 -3.16 5.26 -6.39
C PHE A 84 -2.37 5.40 -7.69
N GLU A 85 -2.88 6.17 -8.64
CA GLU A 85 -2.22 6.32 -9.93
C GLU A 85 -0.85 7.00 -9.82
N PRO A 86 -0.73 8.17 -9.18
CA PRO A 86 0.59 8.81 -9.10
C PRO A 86 1.62 7.99 -8.33
N LEU A 87 1.22 7.30 -7.27
CA LEU A 87 2.15 6.45 -6.52
C LEU A 87 2.54 5.21 -7.32
N SER A 88 1.60 4.62 -8.06
CA SER A 88 1.89 3.47 -8.92
C SER A 88 2.86 3.85 -10.03
N LYS A 89 2.72 5.04 -10.60
CA LYS A 89 3.66 5.56 -11.59
C LYS A 89 5.05 5.75 -11.01
N ALA A 90 5.14 6.03 -9.71
CA ALA A 90 6.41 6.21 -9.02
C ALA A 90 7.07 4.88 -8.60
N GLY A 91 6.39 3.76 -8.80
CA GLY A 91 6.96 2.44 -8.53
C GLY A 91 6.20 1.58 -7.53
N VAL A 92 5.15 2.09 -6.91
CA VAL A 92 4.33 1.30 -5.97
C VAL A 92 3.64 0.19 -6.76
N LYS A 93 3.75 -1.04 -6.28
CA LYS A 93 3.20 -2.22 -6.96
C LYS A 93 1.92 -2.75 -6.33
N MET A 94 1.68 -2.46 -5.07
CA MET A 94 0.49 -2.94 -4.38
C MET A 94 -0.01 -1.90 -3.39
N HIS A 95 -1.31 -1.70 -3.37
CA HIS A 95 -1.99 -0.87 -2.39
C HIS A 95 -2.87 -1.77 -1.52
N LEU A 96 -2.73 -1.65 -0.22
CA LEU A 96 -3.53 -2.42 0.74
C LEU A 96 -4.57 -1.50 1.37
N GLY A 97 -5.81 -1.96 1.40
CA GLY A 97 -6.89 -1.18 1.97
C GLY A 97 -8.14 -2.01 2.16
N LYS A 98 -9.30 -1.37 2.04
CA LYS A 98 -10.59 -2.03 2.18
C LYS A 98 -11.61 -1.43 1.22
N GLY A 99 -12.66 -2.22 0.93
CA GLY A 99 -13.79 -1.78 0.13
C GLY A 99 -13.52 -1.79 -1.36
N ALA A 100 -14.52 -1.37 -2.13
CA ALA A 100 -14.45 -1.33 -3.58
C ALA A 100 -13.76 -0.05 -4.06
N ILE A 101 -13.09 -0.13 -5.18
CA ILE A 101 -12.50 1.03 -5.85
C ILE A 101 -13.19 1.26 -7.19
N LYS A 102 -13.05 2.47 -7.73
CA LYS A 102 -13.73 2.86 -8.98
C LYS A 102 -13.11 2.15 -10.20
N PRO A 103 -13.90 1.92 -11.25
CA PRO A 103 -13.37 1.33 -12.49
C PRO A 103 -12.17 2.09 -13.07
N GLU A 104 -12.17 3.42 -12.98
CA GLU A 104 -11.07 4.26 -13.46
C GLU A 104 -9.78 3.95 -12.68
N THR A 105 -9.91 3.70 -11.37
CA THR A 105 -8.76 3.34 -10.51
C THR A 105 -8.25 1.95 -10.86
N VAL A 106 -9.14 1.00 -11.09
CA VAL A 106 -8.78 -0.36 -11.52
C VAL A 106 -7.97 -0.29 -12.82
N LYS A 107 -8.42 0.51 -13.78
CA LYS A 107 -7.73 0.69 -15.06
C LYS A 107 -6.36 1.32 -14.87
N ALA A 108 -6.26 2.37 -14.05
CA ALA A 108 -4.99 3.05 -13.79
C ALA A 108 -3.97 2.12 -13.15
N LEU A 109 -4.40 1.25 -12.23
CA LEU A 109 -3.52 0.26 -11.61
C LEU A 109 -2.99 -0.72 -12.67
N ALA A 110 -3.86 -1.22 -13.54
CA ALA A 110 -3.46 -2.15 -14.59
C ALA A 110 -2.44 -1.51 -15.54
N GLU A 111 -2.64 -0.26 -15.91
CA GLU A 111 -1.73 0.47 -16.80
C GLU A 111 -0.33 0.64 -16.18
N ASN A 112 -0.22 0.62 -14.87
CA ASN A 112 1.04 0.77 -14.15
C ASN A 112 1.56 -0.55 -13.56
N ASN A 113 0.98 -1.67 -13.96
CA ASN A 113 1.31 -3.01 -13.46
C ASN A 113 1.31 -3.06 -11.94
N ALA A 114 0.22 -2.54 -11.34
CA ALA A 114 0.01 -2.50 -9.90
C ALA A 114 -1.33 -3.14 -9.56
N VAL A 115 -1.50 -3.50 -8.29
CA VAL A 115 -2.71 -4.20 -7.83
C VAL A 115 -3.23 -3.55 -6.55
N PHE A 116 -4.51 -3.79 -6.27
CA PHE A 116 -5.15 -3.44 -5.00
C PHE A 116 -5.51 -4.74 -4.29
N ALA A 117 -5.21 -4.81 -2.99
CA ALA A 117 -5.53 -5.97 -2.17
C ALA A 117 -6.25 -5.54 -0.91
N ILE A 118 -7.13 -6.41 -0.43
CA ILE A 118 -7.90 -6.20 0.80
C ILE A 118 -7.22 -6.97 1.92
N ILE A 119 -6.96 -6.27 3.03
CA ILE A 119 -6.38 -6.87 4.22
C ILE A 119 -7.46 -6.99 5.29
N PRO A 120 -7.54 -8.12 6.03
CA PRO A 120 -8.52 -8.26 7.10
C PRO A 120 -8.33 -7.19 8.17
N PRO A 121 -9.43 -6.58 8.68
CA PRO A 121 -9.31 -5.52 9.69
C PRO A 121 -9.13 -6.08 11.10
N VAL A 122 -8.16 -6.96 11.29
CA VAL A 122 -7.88 -7.61 12.58
C VAL A 122 -6.59 -7.02 13.13
N THR A 123 -6.71 -5.93 13.89
CA THR A 123 -5.58 -5.17 14.42
C THR A 123 -4.61 -6.04 15.24
N ALA A 124 -5.13 -6.93 16.08
CA ALA A 124 -4.28 -7.79 16.91
C ALA A 124 -3.41 -8.73 16.07
N LEU A 125 -3.98 -9.29 14.99
CA LEU A 125 -3.25 -10.17 14.09
C LEU A 125 -2.17 -9.39 13.33
N LEU A 126 -2.52 -8.22 12.80
CA LEU A 126 -1.57 -7.36 12.10
C LEU A 126 -0.43 -6.93 13.02
N GLU A 127 -0.75 -6.60 14.27
CA GLU A 127 0.26 -6.21 15.26
C GLU A 127 1.24 -7.35 15.52
N SER A 128 0.77 -8.59 15.70
CA SER A 128 1.62 -9.73 15.96
C SER A 128 2.54 -10.06 14.78
N GLN A 129 2.14 -9.67 13.57
CA GLN A 129 2.91 -9.91 12.35
C GLN A 129 3.80 -8.72 11.96
N THR A 130 3.76 -7.64 12.74
CA THR A 130 4.58 -6.45 12.51
C THR A 130 5.77 -6.49 13.48
N THR A 131 6.99 -6.59 12.95
CA THR A 131 8.20 -6.78 13.79
C THR A 131 8.99 -5.50 13.99
N GLU A 132 8.89 -4.51 13.10
CA GLU A 132 9.60 -3.24 13.21
C GLU A 132 8.72 -2.12 12.71
N ARG A 133 8.87 -0.93 13.30
CA ARG A 133 8.15 0.29 12.91
C ARG A 133 9.10 1.47 12.99
N GLU A 134 9.06 2.33 11.98
CA GLU A 134 9.82 3.58 12.00
C GLU A 134 9.09 4.68 11.24
N ILE A 135 9.33 5.92 11.64
CA ILE A 135 8.83 7.08 10.91
C ILE A 135 9.86 7.42 9.84
N VAL A 136 9.45 7.42 8.58
CA VAL A 136 10.32 7.74 7.45
C VAL A 136 10.42 9.25 7.26
N CYS A 137 9.28 9.94 7.27
CA CYS A 137 9.23 11.37 7.10
C CYS A 137 7.93 11.96 7.66
N TYR A 138 7.90 13.29 7.80
CA TYR A 138 6.78 14.05 8.36
C TYR A 138 6.41 13.62 9.77
N PRO A 139 7.39 13.53 10.70
CA PRO A 139 7.12 13.08 12.07
C PRO A 139 6.14 13.97 12.84
N GLU A 140 6.00 15.23 12.43
CA GLU A 140 5.04 16.16 13.03
C GLU A 140 3.59 15.72 12.83
N LEU A 141 3.32 14.82 11.89
CA LEU A 141 1.98 14.29 11.66
C LEU A 141 1.63 13.15 12.63
N GLY A 142 2.57 12.72 13.47
CA GLY A 142 2.32 11.66 14.46
C GLY A 142 1.87 10.35 13.84
N MET A 143 0.68 9.88 14.21
CA MET A 143 0.12 8.62 13.68
C MET A 143 -0.09 8.67 12.16
N GLU A 144 -0.25 9.87 11.60
CA GLU A 144 -0.46 10.08 10.16
C GLU A 144 0.85 10.36 9.42
N ALA A 145 1.99 10.24 10.08
CA ALA A 145 3.29 10.35 9.42
C ALA A 145 3.48 9.20 8.42
N PHE A 146 4.44 9.33 7.52
CA PHE A 146 4.78 8.26 6.61
C PHE A 146 5.68 7.28 7.35
N HIS A 147 5.17 6.08 7.58
CA HIS A 147 5.87 5.03 8.32
C HIS A 147 6.36 3.94 7.39
N ARG A 148 7.41 3.24 7.83
CA ARG A 148 7.84 1.98 7.25
C ARG A 148 7.74 0.92 8.34
N ILE A 149 7.11 -0.20 8.03
CA ILE A 149 7.00 -1.33 8.95
C ILE A 149 7.56 -2.58 8.29
N LYS A 150 8.09 -3.47 9.11
CA LYS A 150 8.51 -4.80 8.64
C LYS A 150 7.43 -5.79 9.02
N VAL A 151 6.93 -6.52 8.05
CA VAL A 151 5.84 -7.46 8.24
C VAL A 151 6.28 -8.88 7.89
N THR A 152 5.60 -9.85 8.49
CA THR A 152 5.83 -11.27 8.23
C THR A 152 4.48 -11.92 8.00
N ASN A 153 4.33 -12.51 6.81
CA ASN A 153 3.12 -13.26 6.43
C ASN A 153 1.81 -12.44 6.59
N TYR A 154 1.82 -11.19 6.16
CA TYR A 154 0.59 -10.41 6.04
C TYR A 154 -0.26 -11.01 4.93
N GLN A 155 -1.43 -11.53 5.28
CA GLN A 155 -2.34 -12.11 4.29
C GLN A 155 -3.26 -11.05 3.71
N ALA A 156 -3.44 -11.10 2.40
CA ALA A 156 -4.34 -10.21 1.70
C ALA A 156 -4.98 -10.96 0.51
N ILE A 157 -6.12 -10.44 0.06
CA ILE A 157 -6.83 -10.98 -1.09
C ILE A 157 -6.74 -9.95 -2.21
N ILE A 158 -6.27 -10.37 -3.38
CA ILE A 158 -6.17 -9.48 -4.54
C ILE A 158 -7.58 -9.09 -4.98
N ALA A 159 -7.89 -7.80 -4.85
CA ALA A 159 -9.22 -7.27 -5.14
C ALA A 159 -9.30 -6.61 -6.52
N ALA A 160 -8.18 -6.12 -7.05
CA ALA A 160 -8.12 -5.57 -8.41
C ALA A 160 -6.77 -5.87 -9.02
N ALA A 161 -6.78 -6.46 -10.21
CA ALA A 161 -5.57 -6.81 -10.98
C ALA A 161 -5.94 -6.94 -12.44
N LYS A 162 -5.02 -6.57 -13.33
CA LYS A 162 -5.16 -6.76 -14.79
C LYS A 162 -6.45 -6.17 -15.37
N GLY A 163 -6.91 -5.07 -14.79
CA GLY A 163 -8.11 -4.39 -15.25
C GLY A 163 -9.42 -5.00 -14.75
N LYS A 164 -9.35 -5.94 -13.82
CA LYS A 164 -10.53 -6.61 -13.25
C LYS A 164 -10.64 -6.34 -11.76
N SER A 165 -11.86 -6.41 -11.23
CA SER A 165 -12.13 -6.22 -9.80
C SER A 165 -13.05 -7.32 -9.31
N ILE A 166 -12.91 -7.73 -8.03
CA ILE A 166 -13.82 -8.70 -7.40
C ILE A 166 -15.23 -8.15 -7.25
N TYR A 167 -15.41 -6.85 -7.40
CA TYR A 167 -16.70 -6.17 -7.26
C TYR A 167 -17.42 -5.96 -8.60
N GLU A 168 -16.95 -6.57 -9.65
CA GLU A 168 -17.61 -6.53 -10.97
C GLU A 168 -18.69 -7.60 -11.10
#